data_b2be3ebb6da2f8c74c12fef8b682bbb7
#
_entry.id   b2be3ebb6da2f8c74c12fef8b682bbb7
#
_cell.length_a   1.000
_cell.length_b   1.000
_cell.length_c   1.000
_cell.angle_alpha   90.00
_cell.angle_beta   90.00
_cell.angle_gamma   90.00
#
_symmetry.space_group_name_H-M   'P 1'
#
loop_
_entity.id
_entity.type
_entity.pdbx_description
1 polymer ?
#
loop_
_entity_poly.entity_id
_entity_poly.type
_entity_poly.pdbx_seq_one_letter_code
_entity_poly.pdbx_strand_id
1 'polypeptide(L)'
;MKKMHLAIICLFTGCTIFAQNIDVQPIPQQVSKQDGQINLPETYQLLGETEANPYAVQELKDLLGGKHPANTGLRIYIGEKGDKSIRKFTRQIPNQKEGYYLSINNKEIILAGNDERGTYYALQTLKQLLKDNQLPVIEIQDYPAIRYRGVVEGFYGTPWSHNARLRQLQFYGENKMNTYIYGPKDDPYHSSPNWRLPYPEKEAKQLQELVKVAQENEVDFVWAIHPGQDIKWNKEDRELLLAKFEKMYHLGVRSFAVFFDDISGEGTNPVKQAELLNYIDEHFVKVKPDVTPLIMCPTEYNKSWSDPAKG
;
A
#
# COMPACT_ATOMS: atom_id res chain seq x y z
N MET A 1 -69.46 -19.53 -14.38
CA MET A 1 -68.11 -19.79 -13.74
C MET A 1 -67.29 -18.50 -13.91
N LYS A 2 -67.19 -17.65 -12.88
CA LYS A 2 -66.38 -16.44 -12.89
C LYS A 2 -64.95 -16.77 -12.44
N LYS A 3 -63.99 -16.55 -13.31
CA LYS A 3 -62.53 -16.67 -12.99
C LYS A 3 -62.09 -15.46 -12.19
N MET A 4 -61.73 -15.66 -10.96
CA MET A 4 -61.14 -14.66 -10.08
C MET A 4 -59.63 -14.62 -10.31
N HIS A 5 -59.10 -13.51 -10.81
CA HIS A 5 -57.70 -13.27 -10.99
C HIS A 5 -57.12 -12.69 -9.68
N LEU A 6 -56.29 -13.47 -9.01
CA LEU A 6 -55.57 -13.02 -7.83
C LEU A 6 -54.31 -12.27 -8.29
N ALA A 7 -54.28 -10.96 -8.12
CA ALA A 7 -53.10 -10.12 -8.38
C ALA A 7 -52.21 -10.16 -7.14
N ILE A 8 -51.04 -10.77 -7.25
CA ILE A 8 -49.99 -10.74 -6.23
C ILE A 8 -49.23 -9.42 -6.38
N ILE A 9 -49.46 -8.48 -5.48
CA ILE A 9 -48.67 -7.24 -5.37
C ILE A 9 -47.40 -7.59 -4.58
N CYS A 10 -46.25 -7.75 -5.26
CA CYS A 10 -44.95 -7.78 -4.64
C CYS A 10 -44.59 -6.36 -4.17
N LEU A 11 -44.71 -6.12 -2.86
CA LEU A 11 -44.09 -4.93 -2.24
C LEU A 11 -42.59 -5.10 -2.26
N PHE A 12 -41.94 -4.47 -3.22
CA PHE A 12 -40.48 -4.22 -3.11
C PHE A 12 -40.27 -3.13 -2.05
N THR A 13 -39.95 -3.54 -0.83
CA THR A 13 -39.37 -2.65 0.16
C THR A 13 -37.95 -2.31 -0.32
N GLY A 14 -37.84 -1.21 -1.05
CA GLY A 14 -36.55 -0.63 -1.40
C GLY A 14 -35.84 -0.23 -0.12
N CYS A 15 -34.84 -1.02 0.26
CA CYS A 15 -33.90 -0.63 1.28
C CYS A 15 -33.07 0.52 0.70
N THR A 16 -33.46 1.77 0.97
CA THR A 16 -32.65 2.95 0.68
C THR A 16 -31.44 2.89 1.60
N ILE A 17 -30.32 2.42 1.07
CA ILE A 17 -29.02 2.55 1.72
C ILE A 17 -28.68 4.05 1.67
N PHE A 18 -29.03 4.79 2.71
CA PHE A 18 -28.47 6.11 2.91
C PHE A 18 -26.96 5.91 3.14
N ALA A 19 -26.13 6.39 2.22
CA ALA A 19 -24.71 6.52 2.46
C ALA A 19 -24.56 7.40 3.72
N GLN A 20 -24.26 6.76 4.86
CA GLN A 20 -24.01 7.48 6.10
C GLN A 20 -22.72 8.26 5.90
N ASN A 21 -22.81 9.59 5.88
CA ASN A 21 -21.64 10.46 5.78
C ASN A 21 -20.72 10.23 6.98
N ILE A 22 -19.62 9.53 6.73
CA ILE A 22 -18.49 9.40 7.65
C ILE A 22 -17.31 10.13 7.05
N ASP A 23 -16.52 10.77 7.90
CA ASP A 23 -15.31 11.49 7.49
C ASP A 23 -14.11 10.53 7.49
N VAL A 24 -14.12 9.57 6.55
CA VAL A 24 -13.06 8.58 6.34
C VAL A 24 -12.68 8.54 4.87
N GLN A 25 -11.39 8.61 4.59
CA GLN A 25 -10.83 8.56 3.24
C GLN A 25 -9.79 7.43 3.12
N PRO A 26 -9.84 6.66 2.02
CA PRO A 26 -10.93 6.51 1.05
C PRO A 26 -12.25 6.07 1.71
N ILE A 27 -13.39 6.34 1.05
CA ILE A 27 -14.70 5.92 1.55
C ILE A 27 -14.73 4.39 1.63
N PRO A 28 -15.02 3.78 2.81
CA PRO A 28 -15.05 2.33 2.96
C PRO A 28 -16.17 1.66 2.16
N GLN A 29 -15.96 0.39 1.80
CA GLN A 29 -16.91 -0.41 1.02
C GLN A 29 -18.24 -0.64 1.75
N GLN A 30 -18.20 -0.89 3.06
CA GLN A 30 -19.39 -1.12 3.88
C GLN A 30 -19.25 -0.41 5.22
N VAL A 31 -20.31 0.29 5.61
CA VAL A 31 -20.37 1.04 6.87
C VAL A 31 -21.72 0.80 7.52
N SER A 32 -21.74 0.42 8.79
CA SER A 32 -22.92 0.36 9.65
C SER A 32 -22.68 1.21 10.88
N LYS A 33 -23.21 2.42 10.89
CA LYS A 33 -23.11 3.36 12.01
C LYS A 33 -24.35 3.24 12.86
N GLN A 34 -24.15 3.22 14.17
CA GLN A 34 -25.21 3.26 15.17
C GLN A 34 -25.23 4.62 15.88
N ASP A 35 -26.29 4.92 16.57
CA ASP A 35 -26.34 6.11 17.44
C ASP A 35 -25.40 5.96 18.63
N GLY A 36 -24.76 7.07 18.98
CA GLY A 36 -23.87 7.14 20.13
C GLY A 36 -22.39 7.27 19.78
N GLN A 37 -21.63 7.61 20.79
CA GLN A 37 -20.18 7.76 20.78
C GLN A 37 -19.59 7.16 22.05
N ILE A 38 -18.33 6.75 21.98
CA ILE A 38 -17.55 6.34 23.14
C ILE A 38 -16.35 7.29 23.32
N ASN A 39 -15.97 7.56 24.53
CA ASN A 39 -14.69 8.20 24.82
C ASN A 39 -13.60 7.12 24.83
N LEU A 40 -12.41 7.45 24.35
CA LEU A 40 -11.24 6.61 24.58
C LEU A 40 -11.00 6.52 26.10
N PRO A 41 -10.95 5.31 26.68
CA PRO A 41 -10.86 5.15 28.14
C PRO A 41 -9.44 5.49 28.62
N GLU A 42 -9.31 5.87 29.89
CA GLU A 42 -8.00 6.07 30.55
C GLU A 42 -7.26 4.74 30.75
N THR A 43 -8.00 3.63 30.83
CA THR A 43 -7.45 2.28 30.94
C THR A 43 -8.03 1.36 29.88
N TYR A 44 -7.22 0.50 29.31
CA TYR A 44 -7.62 -0.43 28.25
C TYR A 44 -6.92 -1.79 28.39
N GLN A 45 -7.51 -2.82 27.83
CA GLN A 45 -6.90 -4.12 27.68
C GLN A 45 -6.53 -4.33 26.20
N LEU A 46 -5.23 -4.39 25.87
CA LEU A 46 -4.75 -4.66 24.52
C LEU A 46 -4.56 -6.15 24.32
N LEU A 47 -5.16 -6.70 23.26
CA LEU A 47 -5.18 -8.12 22.92
C LEU A 47 -4.66 -8.32 21.50
N GLY A 48 -3.61 -9.12 21.34
CA GLY A 48 -2.97 -9.41 20.04
C GLY A 48 -1.70 -8.62 19.75
N GLU A 49 -1.20 -7.81 20.67
CA GLU A 49 -0.03 -6.94 20.46
C GLU A 49 1.28 -7.68 20.09
N THR A 50 1.37 -8.98 20.42
CA THR A 50 2.55 -9.80 20.14
C THR A 50 2.41 -10.63 18.86
N GLU A 51 1.22 -10.66 18.27
CA GLU A 51 0.91 -11.45 17.07
C GLU A 51 0.75 -10.52 15.84
N ALA A 52 0.21 -9.31 16.04
CA ALA A 52 -0.15 -8.36 15.00
C ALA A 52 1.04 -7.58 14.41
N ASN A 53 0.81 -6.96 13.25
CA ASN A 53 1.75 -6.03 12.61
C ASN A 53 2.40 -5.08 13.62
N PRO A 54 3.73 -5.09 13.80
CA PRO A 54 4.39 -4.32 14.85
C PRO A 54 4.28 -2.81 14.66
N TYR A 55 4.18 -2.32 13.44
CA TYR A 55 4.03 -0.89 13.13
C TYR A 55 2.61 -0.41 13.52
N ALA A 56 1.59 -1.20 13.18
CA ALA A 56 0.22 -0.92 13.60
C ALA A 56 0.08 -0.94 15.14
N VAL A 57 0.73 -1.89 15.81
CA VAL A 57 0.72 -1.96 17.27
C VAL A 57 1.40 -0.75 17.90
N GLN A 58 2.57 -0.35 17.37
CA GLN A 58 3.30 0.80 17.90
C GLN A 58 2.49 2.09 17.70
N GLU A 59 1.95 2.31 16.52
CA GLU A 59 1.16 3.49 16.21
C GLU A 59 -0.17 3.55 17.01
N LEU A 60 -0.79 2.39 17.28
CA LEU A 60 -1.93 2.30 18.20
C LEU A 60 -1.55 2.70 19.62
N LYS A 61 -0.41 2.26 20.13
CA LYS A 61 0.10 2.65 21.45
C LYS A 61 0.38 4.15 21.52
N ASP A 62 0.95 4.73 20.46
CA ASP A 62 1.19 6.16 20.36
C ASP A 62 -0.13 6.94 20.33
N LEU A 63 -1.15 6.47 19.61
CA LEU A 63 -2.49 7.05 19.59
C LEU A 63 -3.17 7.01 20.97
N LEU A 64 -2.99 5.94 21.74
CA LEU A 64 -3.53 5.80 23.08
C LEU A 64 -2.78 6.69 24.10
N GLY A 65 -1.57 7.15 23.76
CA GLY A 65 -0.82 8.15 24.52
C GLY A 65 -0.61 7.78 25.98
N GLY A 66 -0.77 8.75 26.91
CA GLY A 66 -0.60 8.53 28.35
C GLY A 66 -1.64 7.63 29.04
N LYS A 67 -2.49 6.92 28.28
CA LYS A 67 -3.46 5.95 28.79
C LYS A 67 -2.76 4.66 29.21
N HIS A 68 -3.30 3.95 30.20
CA HIS A 68 -2.61 2.83 30.82
C HIS A 68 -3.19 1.48 30.41
N PRO A 69 -2.36 0.52 29.96
CA PRO A 69 -2.81 -0.86 29.80
C PRO A 69 -3.18 -1.47 31.15
N ALA A 70 -4.29 -2.19 31.19
CA ALA A 70 -4.80 -2.80 32.42
C ALA A 70 -5.48 -4.13 32.08
N ASN A 71 -5.72 -4.97 33.11
CA ASN A 71 -6.47 -6.22 32.94
C ASN A 71 -8.00 -6.02 32.89
N THR A 72 -8.45 -4.79 33.00
CA THR A 72 -9.87 -4.37 33.00
C THR A 72 -10.04 -3.12 32.12
N GLY A 73 -11.26 -2.80 31.75
CA GLY A 73 -11.56 -1.63 30.91
C GLY A 73 -12.00 -2.04 29.50
N LEU A 74 -11.89 -1.08 28.56
CA LEU A 74 -12.22 -1.31 27.17
C LEU A 74 -11.23 -2.31 26.55
N ARG A 75 -11.75 -3.33 25.90
CA ARG A 75 -10.90 -4.31 25.18
C ARG A 75 -10.60 -3.80 23.80
N ILE A 76 -9.33 -3.78 23.43
CA ILE A 76 -8.86 -3.43 22.08
C ILE A 76 -8.21 -4.68 21.50
N TYR A 77 -8.81 -5.21 20.45
CA TYR A 77 -8.30 -6.35 19.71
C TYR A 77 -7.58 -5.86 18.46
N ILE A 78 -6.37 -6.36 18.25
CA ILE A 78 -5.58 -6.09 17.05
C ILE A 78 -4.97 -7.40 16.54
N GLY A 79 -4.98 -7.60 15.21
CA GLY A 79 -4.38 -8.80 14.62
C GLY A 79 -4.78 -9.06 13.17
N GLU A 80 -4.13 -10.06 12.59
CA GLU A 80 -4.35 -10.57 11.25
C GLU A 80 -5.16 -11.86 11.26
N LYS A 81 -5.77 -12.18 10.13
CA LYS A 81 -6.51 -13.42 9.94
C LYS A 81 -5.61 -14.64 10.18
N GLY A 82 -5.91 -15.39 11.21
CA GLY A 82 -5.11 -16.52 11.69
C GLY A 82 -4.69 -16.35 13.15
N ASP A 83 -4.59 -15.13 13.65
CA ASP A 83 -4.19 -14.83 15.01
C ASP A 83 -5.26 -15.28 16.02
N LYS A 84 -4.81 -15.68 17.21
CA LYS A 84 -5.68 -16.17 18.27
C LYS A 84 -6.58 -15.06 18.82
N SER A 85 -6.03 -13.84 18.95
CA SER A 85 -6.70 -12.66 19.50
C SER A 85 -7.97 -12.31 18.75
N ILE A 86 -7.95 -12.38 17.40
CA ILE A 86 -9.05 -11.97 16.54
C ILE A 86 -9.85 -13.14 15.94
N ARG A 87 -9.58 -14.40 16.34
CA ARG A 87 -10.21 -15.60 15.75
C ARG A 87 -11.73 -15.56 15.74
N LYS A 88 -12.37 -15.02 16.77
CA LYS A 88 -13.82 -14.88 16.86
C LYS A 88 -14.42 -13.92 15.81
N PHE A 89 -13.60 -13.06 15.21
CA PHE A 89 -14.02 -12.07 14.23
C PHE A 89 -13.66 -12.44 12.77
N THR A 90 -13.09 -13.61 12.54
CA THR A 90 -12.60 -14.05 11.21
C THR A 90 -13.67 -13.99 10.12
N ARG A 91 -14.95 -14.20 10.47
CA ARG A 91 -16.07 -14.18 9.49
C ARG A 91 -16.42 -12.77 9.01
N GLN A 92 -16.09 -11.75 9.78
CA GLN A 92 -16.33 -10.35 9.46
C GLN A 92 -15.21 -9.74 8.60
N ILE A 93 -14.01 -10.35 8.62
CA ILE A 93 -12.87 -9.87 7.87
C ILE A 93 -13.07 -10.17 6.38
N PRO A 94 -13.02 -9.17 5.48
CA PRO A 94 -13.03 -9.38 4.04
C PRO A 94 -11.87 -10.29 3.60
N ASN A 95 -12.09 -11.15 2.59
CA ASN A 95 -11.05 -12.05 2.09
C ASN A 95 -10.08 -11.40 1.08
N GLN A 96 -10.38 -10.18 0.66
CA GLN A 96 -9.56 -9.43 -0.26
C GLN A 96 -8.24 -9.02 0.41
N LYS A 97 -7.16 -8.99 -0.36
CA LYS A 97 -5.86 -8.47 0.09
C LYS A 97 -6.03 -7.05 0.63
N GLU A 98 -5.33 -6.73 1.71
CA GLU A 98 -5.41 -5.44 2.41
C GLU A 98 -6.81 -5.13 2.99
N GLY A 99 -7.70 -6.15 3.04
CA GLY A 99 -9.02 -6.01 3.63
C GLY A 99 -8.98 -5.97 5.15
N TYR A 100 -9.95 -5.29 5.77
CA TYR A 100 -10.05 -5.20 7.21
C TYR A 100 -11.49 -5.12 7.72
N TYR A 101 -11.68 -5.50 8.96
CA TYR A 101 -12.85 -5.27 9.78
C TYR A 101 -12.49 -4.37 10.95
N LEU A 102 -13.20 -3.25 11.07
CA LEU A 102 -13.12 -2.34 12.20
C LEU A 102 -14.49 -2.32 12.90
N SER A 103 -14.52 -2.54 14.21
CA SER A 103 -15.73 -2.34 15.02
C SER A 103 -15.42 -1.54 16.26
N ILE A 104 -16.28 -0.60 16.58
CA ILE A 104 -16.16 0.29 17.73
C ILE A 104 -17.48 0.30 18.46
N ASN A 105 -17.47 -0.12 19.72
CA ASN A 105 -18.61 -0.05 20.62
C ASN A 105 -18.16 0.15 22.08
N ASN A 106 -19.11 0.30 23.00
CA ASN A 106 -18.83 0.59 24.41
C ASN A 106 -18.14 -0.54 25.19
N LYS A 107 -17.92 -1.70 24.58
CA LYS A 107 -17.26 -2.85 25.23
C LYS A 107 -15.90 -3.16 24.62
N GLU A 108 -15.75 -2.91 23.31
CA GLU A 108 -14.55 -3.33 22.59
C GLU A 108 -14.33 -2.49 21.31
N ILE A 109 -13.05 -2.36 20.95
CA ILE A 109 -12.58 -1.90 19.64
C ILE A 109 -11.89 -3.09 18.98
N ILE A 110 -12.18 -3.35 17.69
CA ILE A 110 -11.64 -4.47 16.93
C ILE A 110 -10.94 -3.92 15.69
N LEU A 111 -9.65 -4.21 15.55
CA LEU A 111 -8.79 -3.87 14.42
C LEU A 111 -8.30 -5.19 13.83
N ALA A 112 -9.02 -5.74 12.85
CA ALA A 112 -8.76 -7.08 12.32
C ALA A 112 -8.54 -7.05 10.81
N GLY A 113 -7.29 -7.29 10.37
CA GLY A 113 -6.90 -7.35 8.97
C GLY A 113 -7.01 -8.76 8.37
N ASN A 114 -7.16 -8.83 7.05
CA ASN A 114 -6.95 -10.07 6.31
C ASN A 114 -5.45 -10.41 6.21
N ASP A 115 -4.62 -9.38 6.29
CA ASP A 115 -3.15 -9.41 6.29
C ASP A 115 -2.62 -8.21 7.11
N GLU A 116 -1.29 -8.12 7.26
CA GLU A 116 -0.62 -7.06 8.04
C GLU A 116 -1.04 -5.65 7.60
N ARG A 117 -1.09 -5.40 6.30
CA ARG A 117 -1.49 -4.10 5.75
C ARG A 117 -2.97 -3.80 6.02
N GLY A 118 -3.83 -4.83 6.00
CA GLY A 118 -5.23 -4.69 6.39
C GLY A 118 -5.38 -4.23 7.85
N THR A 119 -4.60 -4.80 8.77
CA THR A 119 -4.58 -4.36 10.18
C THR A 119 -4.11 -2.92 10.32
N TYR A 120 -3.05 -2.54 9.62
CA TYR A 120 -2.56 -1.16 9.57
C TYR A 120 -3.64 -0.20 9.05
N TYR A 121 -4.38 -0.56 7.99
CA TYR A 121 -5.46 0.27 7.44
C TYR A 121 -6.69 0.38 8.36
N ALA A 122 -6.99 -0.67 9.14
CA ALA A 122 -7.99 -0.58 10.19
C ALA A 122 -7.63 0.49 11.22
N LEU A 123 -6.35 0.55 11.62
CA LEU A 123 -5.84 1.58 12.52
C LEU A 123 -5.92 2.98 11.89
N GLN A 124 -5.53 3.15 10.62
CA GLN A 124 -5.65 4.46 9.97
C GLN A 124 -7.11 4.94 9.92
N THR A 125 -8.06 4.02 9.72
CA THR A 125 -9.48 4.35 9.79
C THR A 125 -9.90 4.74 11.19
N LEU A 126 -9.44 4.04 12.22
CA LEU A 126 -9.67 4.42 13.63
C LEU A 126 -9.15 5.85 13.92
N LYS A 127 -7.94 6.18 13.46
CA LYS A 127 -7.34 7.51 13.60
C LYS A 127 -8.20 8.60 12.96
N GLN A 128 -8.69 8.37 11.75
CA GLN A 128 -9.56 9.31 11.04
C GLN A 128 -10.93 9.51 11.73
N LEU A 129 -11.45 8.49 12.39
CA LEU A 129 -12.71 8.53 13.14
C LEU A 129 -12.58 9.21 14.49
N LEU A 130 -11.38 9.24 15.07
CA LEU A 130 -11.14 9.82 16.38
C LEU A 130 -11.16 11.35 16.32
N LYS A 131 -12.12 11.96 17.01
CA LYS A 131 -12.27 13.42 17.13
C LYS A 131 -12.50 13.80 18.61
N ASP A 132 -11.71 14.71 19.12
CA ASP A 132 -11.86 15.21 20.49
C ASP A 132 -11.92 14.08 21.55
N ASN A 133 -11.09 13.06 21.42
CA ASN A 133 -11.07 11.86 22.26
C ASN A 133 -12.36 11.00 22.20
N GLN A 134 -13.19 11.19 21.15
CA GLN A 134 -14.43 10.47 20.94
C GLN A 134 -14.40 9.64 19.64
N LEU A 135 -15.03 8.48 19.68
CA LEU A 135 -15.21 7.57 18.55
C LEU A 135 -16.69 7.26 18.35
N PRO A 136 -17.20 7.22 17.12
CA PRO A 136 -18.57 6.78 16.84
C PRO A 136 -18.74 5.29 17.13
N VAL A 137 -19.95 4.87 17.49
CA VAL A 137 -20.32 3.43 17.48
C VAL A 137 -20.56 3.01 16.05
N ILE A 138 -19.68 2.14 15.51
CA ILE A 138 -19.64 1.85 14.07
C ILE A 138 -19.01 0.47 13.77
N GLU A 139 -19.45 -0.13 12.68
CA GLU A 139 -18.79 -1.27 12.06
C GLU A 139 -18.43 -0.93 10.61
N ILE A 140 -17.22 -1.28 10.20
CA ILE A 140 -16.68 -1.04 8.87
C ILE A 140 -16.06 -2.34 8.34
N GLN A 141 -16.42 -2.70 7.11
CA GLN A 141 -15.70 -3.69 6.32
C GLN A 141 -15.19 -2.99 5.07
N ASP A 142 -13.87 -3.05 4.87
CA ASP A 142 -13.25 -2.34 3.77
C ASP A 142 -12.14 -3.15 3.12
N TYR A 143 -11.90 -2.89 1.85
CA TYR A 143 -10.83 -3.44 1.04
C TYR A 143 -10.62 -2.59 -0.21
N PRO A 144 -9.40 -2.50 -0.75
CA PRO A 144 -9.14 -1.68 -1.92
C PRO A 144 -9.72 -2.28 -3.20
N ALA A 145 -10.32 -1.44 -4.04
CA ALA A 145 -10.79 -1.80 -5.37
C ALA A 145 -9.65 -1.87 -6.40
N ILE A 146 -8.51 -1.21 -6.12
CA ILE A 146 -7.35 -1.10 -7.02
C ILE A 146 -6.10 -1.58 -6.26
N ARG A 147 -5.32 -2.47 -6.91
CA ARG A 147 -4.14 -3.08 -6.31
C ARG A 147 -3.04 -2.07 -5.97
N TYR A 148 -2.68 -1.18 -6.91
CA TYR A 148 -1.62 -0.19 -6.73
C TYR A 148 -2.24 1.19 -6.57
N ARG A 149 -1.93 1.85 -5.46
CA ARG A 149 -2.43 3.19 -5.10
C ARG A 149 -1.26 4.00 -4.59
N GLY A 150 -0.90 5.05 -5.31
CA GLY A 150 0.28 5.80 -4.90
C GLY A 150 0.77 6.78 -5.95
N VAL A 151 2.05 7.06 -5.92
CA VAL A 151 2.68 8.11 -6.70
C VAL A 151 3.96 7.61 -7.37
N VAL A 152 4.21 8.12 -8.58
CA VAL A 152 5.49 7.98 -9.28
C VAL A 152 6.22 9.32 -9.19
N GLU A 153 7.39 9.35 -8.56
CA GLU A 153 8.32 10.48 -8.64
C GLU A 153 9.18 10.31 -9.91
N GLY A 154 8.64 10.69 -11.06
CA GLY A 154 9.29 10.56 -12.37
C GLY A 154 9.13 11.81 -13.24
N PHE A 155 8.75 12.92 -12.65
CA PHE A 155 8.54 14.19 -13.36
C PHE A 155 9.87 14.93 -13.64
N TYR A 156 9.84 15.82 -14.64
CA TYR A 156 10.93 16.74 -14.93
C TYR A 156 10.89 17.95 -13.98
N GLY A 157 12.03 18.54 -13.71
CA GLY A 157 12.19 19.70 -12.83
C GLY A 157 12.86 19.35 -11.52
N THR A 158 12.70 20.20 -10.51
CA THR A 158 13.32 19.99 -9.20
C THR A 158 12.67 18.81 -8.47
N PRO A 159 13.42 17.77 -8.13
CA PRO A 159 12.87 16.62 -7.39
C PRO A 159 12.50 17.02 -5.98
N TRP A 160 11.71 16.18 -5.32
CA TRP A 160 11.39 16.40 -3.93
C TRP A 160 12.63 16.29 -3.04
N SER A 161 12.70 17.12 -2.02
CA SER A 161 13.75 17.00 -1.01
C SER A 161 13.57 15.69 -0.22
N HIS A 162 14.66 15.18 0.36
CA HIS A 162 14.61 13.99 1.21
C HIS A 162 13.56 14.10 2.33
N ASN A 163 13.50 15.24 3.03
CA ASN A 163 12.49 15.49 4.06
C ASN A 163 11.05 15.54 3.51
N ALA A 164 10.86 15.99 2.28
CA ALA A 164 9.54 15.96 1.65
C ALA A 164 9.11 14.52 1.36
N ARG A 165 10.02 13.68 0.85
CA ARG A 165 9.76 12.25 0.62
C ARG A 165 9.38 11.51 1.90
N LEU A 166 10.09 11.75 3.01
CA LEU A 166 9.75 11.16 4.31
C LEU A 166 8.33 11.51 4.76
N ARG A 167 7.94 12.79 4.68
CA ARG A 167 6.57 13.21 5.03
C ARG A 167 5.51 12.63 4.08
N GLN A 168 5.84 12.50 2.79
CA GLN A 168 4.91 11.90 1.83
C GLN A 168 4.68 10.42 2.11
N LEU A 169 5.72 9.66 2.47
CA LEU A 169 5.57 8.25 2.82
C LEU A 169 4.63 8.06 4.02
N GLN A 170 4.74 8.91 5.04
CA GLN A 170 3.78 8.95 6.16
C GLN A 170 2.36 9.26 5.68
N PHE A 171 2.21 10.32 4.88
CA PHE A 171 0.91 10.70 4.30
C PHE A 171 0.31 9.57 3.45
N TYR A 172 1.12 8.83 2.68
CA TYR A 172 0.63 7.71 1.88
C TYR A 172 0.05 6.61 2.77
N GLY A 173 0.76 6.19 3.82
CA GLY A 173 0.27 5.20 4.77
C GLY A 173 -1.03 5.64 5.44
N GLU A 174 -1.08 6.87 5.96
CA GLU A 174 -2.28 7.46 6.61
C GLU A 174 -3.51 7.48 5.68
N ASN A 175 -3.30 7.60 4.36
CA ASN A 175 -4.35 7.62 3.35
C ASN A 175 -4.51 6.29 2.59
N LYS A 176 -3.96 5.19 3.12
CA LYS A 176 -4.07 3.84 2.56
C LYS A 176 -3.55 3.71 1.12
N MET A 177 -2.59 4.54 0.76
CA MET A 177 -1.77 4.37 -0.44
C MET A 177 -0.66 3.37 -0.13
N ASN A 178 -0.39 2.47 -1.06
CA ASN A 178 0.55 1.36 -0.84
C ASN A 178 1.77 1.36 -1.74
N THR A 179 1.96 2.37 -2.59
CA THR A 179 3.01 2.35 -3.61
C THR A 179 3.64 3.72 -3.79
N TYR A 180 4.96 3.79 -3.65
CA TYR A 180 5.75 4.96 -4.04
C TYR A 180 6.86 4.51 -4.99
N ILE A 181 6.83 4.97 -6.23
CA ILE A 181 7.83 4.64 -7.24
C ILE A 181 8.86 5.76 -7.31
N TYR A 182 10.10 5.44 -6.90
CA TYR A 182 11.25 6.34 -6.92
C TYR A 182 11.97 6.26 -8.26
N GLY A 183 11.87 7.31 -9.07
CA GLY A 183 12.53 7.44 -10.37
C GLY A 183 12.71 8.90 -10.78
N PRO A 184 13.28 9.79 -9.90
CA PRO A 184 13.44 11.21 -10.21
C PRO A 184 14.42 11.41 -11.39
N LYS A 185 14.00 12.18 -12.38
CA LYS A 185 14.72 12.34 -13.67
C LYS A 185 16.11 12.96 -13.54
N ASP A 186 16.44 13.61 -12.44
CA ASP A 186 17.74 14.18 -12.14
C ASP A 186 18.62 13.35 -11.19
N ASP A 187 18.17 12.15 -10.82
CA ASP A 187 19.03 11.18 -10.14
C ASP A 187 19.88 10.41 -11.17
N PRO A 188 21.19 10.70 -11.29
CA PRO A 188 22.02 10.07 -12.31
C PRO A 188 22.34 8.61 -11.99
N TYR A 189 22.03 8.12 -10.79
CA TYR A 189 22.35 6.76 -10.35
C TYR A 189 21.23 5.76 -10.60
N HIS A 190 20.03 6.22 -10.92
CA HIS A 190 18.96 5.36 -11.43
C HIS A 190 18.84 5.43 -12.97
N SER A 191 19.43 6.46 -13.59
CA SER A 191 19.37 6.72 -15.04
C SER A 191 20.77 6.92 -15.63
N SER A 192 20.83 7.22 -16.94
CA SER A 192 22.06 7.64 -17.61
C SER A 192 22.59 8.96 -17.00
N PRO A 193 23.93 9.12 -16.86
CA PRO A 193 24.96 8.18 -17.31
C PRO A 193 25.42 7.16 -16.26
N ASN A 194 25.01 7.27 -15.00
CA ASN A 194 25.64 6.58 -13.87
C ASN A 194 24.82 5.41 -13.31
N TRP A 195 23.77 4.93 -13.99
CA TRP A 195 22.97 3.81 -13.51
C TRP A 195 23.78 2.52 -13.22
N ARG A 196 24.92 2.35 -13.89
CA ARG A 196 25.87 1.23 -13.66
C ARG A 196 26.64 1.36 -12.36
N LEU A 197 26.77 2.58 -11.81
CA LEU A 197 27.56 2.86 -10.61
C LEU A 197 26.73 2.67 -9.33
N PRO A 198 27.36 2.32 -8.20
CA PRO A 198 26.67 2.36 -6.92
C PRO A 198 26.30 3.80 -6.54
N TYR A 199 25.27 3.94 -5.71
CA TYR A 199 25.03 5.23 -5.04
C TYR A 199 26.20 5.59 -4.14
N PRO A 200 26.60 6.86 -4.06
CA PRO A 200 27.51 7.33 -3.03
C PRO A 200 26.92 7.08 -1.62
N GLU A 201 27.78 7.01 -0.62
CA GLU A 201 27.39 6.58 0.73
C GLU A 201 26.25 7.42 1.34
N LYS A 202 26.27 8.74 1.13
CA LYS A 202 25.25 9.66 1.66
C LYS A 202 23.88 9.38 1.05
N GLU A 203 23.83 9.28 -0.28
CA GLU A 203 22.59 9.01 -1.03
C GLU A 203 22.08 7.60 -0.74
N ALA A 204 22.96 6.62 -0.61
CA ALA A 204 22.60 5.27 -0.20
C ALA A 204 21.96 5.23 1.20
N LYS A 205 22.50 5.96 2.17
CA LYS A 205 21.89 6.09 3.50
C LYS A 205 20.52 6.78 3.46
N GLN A 206 20.36 7.81 2.63
CA GLN A 206 19.07 8.47 2.44
C GLN A 206 18.03 7.53 1.82
N LEU A 207 18.41 6.75 0.81
CA LEU A 207 17.52 5.73 0.24
C LEU A 207 17.14 4.66 1.26
N GLN A 208 18.09 4.20 2.07
CA GLN A 208 17.82 3.23 3.14
C GLN A 208 16.83 3.77 4.17
N GLU A 209 16.93 5.06 4.54
CA GLU A 209 15.97 5.72 5.43
C GLU A 209 14.58 5.81 4.80
N LEU A 210 14.48 6.14 3.51
CA LEU A 210 13.19 6.16 2.79
C LEU A 210 12.55 4.78 2.75
N VAL A 211 13.33 3.73 2.47
CA VAL A 211 12.86 2.34 2.49
C VAL A 211 12.32 1.97 3.86
N LYS A 212 13.04 2.31 4.93
CA LYS A 212 12.61 2.04 6.30
C LYS A 212 11.29 2.75 6.63
N VAL A 213 11.19 4.05 6.35
CA VAL A 213 9.97 4.82 6.62
C VAL A 213 8.79 4.33 5.77
N ALA A 214 9.03 3.90 4.52
CA ALA A 214 8.00 3.27 3.69
C ALA A 214 7.47 1.98 4.34
N GLN A 215 8.34 1.11 4.83
CA GLN A 215 7.97 -0.12 5.54
C GLN A 215 7.16 0.17 6.82
N GLU A 216 7.59 1.15 7.61
CA GLU A 216 6.88 1.59 8.83
C GLU A 216 5.46 2.10 8.55
N ASN A 217 5.20 2.58 7.33
CA ASN A 217 3.91 3.11 6.89
C ASN A 217 3.18 2.19 5.90
N GLU A 218 3.58 0.93 5.78
CA GLU A 218 2.97 -0.07 4.88
C GLU A 218 2.91 0.38 3.41
N VAL A 219 3.95 1.10 2.96
CA VAL A 219 4.11 1.56 1.58
C VAL A 219 5.24 0.77 0.90
N ASP A 220 4.97 0.19 -0.25
CA ASP A 220 6.00 -0.43 -1.09
C ASP A 220 6.88 0.68 -1.70
N PHE A 221 8.13 0.77 -1.23
CA PHE A 221 9.15 1.59 -1.88
C PHE A 221 9.64 0.87 -3.14
N VAL A 222 9.20 1.31 -4.30
CA VAL A 222 9.61 0.75 -5.59
C VAL A 222 10.79 1.56 -6.12
N TRP A 223 11.97 0.96 -6.17
CA TRP A 223 13.12 1.59 -6.80
C TRP A 223 13.09 1.32 -8.30
N ALA A 224 13.06 2.38 -9.11
CA ALA A 224 13.07 2.28 -10.57
C ALA A 224 14.49 2.48 -11.12
N ILE A 225 14.84 1.74 -12.20
CA ILE A 225 16.00 2.00 -13.04
C ILE A 225 15.56 2.41 -14.43
N HIS A 226 16.28 3.35 -15.05
CA HIS A 226 16.00 3.88 -16.38
C HIS A 226 17.25 3.80 -17.27
N PRO A 227 17.63 2.60 -17.76
CA PRO A 227 18.89 2.38 -18.45
C PRO A 227 18.84 2.68 -19.96
N GLY A 228 17.65 2.94 -20.49
CA GLY A 228 17.35 2.86 -21.93
C GLY A 228 18.13 3.81 -22.84
N GLN A 229 18.64 4.93 -22.33
CA GLN A 229 19.35 5.90 -23.17
C GLN A 229 20.73 5.42 -23.63
N ASP A 230 21.42 4.60 -22.83
CA ASP A 230 22.82 4.22 -23.10
C ASP A 230 23.14 2.75 -22.86
N ILE A 231 22.13 1.91 -22.68
CA ILE A 231 22.29 0.45 -22.54
C ILE A 231 22.83 -0.17 -23.82
N LYS A 232 23.86 -0.99 -23.70
CA LYS A 232 24.53 -1.64 -24.85
C LYS A 232 23.94 -3.00 -25.21
N TRP A 233 22.97 -3.50 -24.43
CA TRP A 233 22.33 -4.82 -24.63
C TRP A 233 23.27 -6.02 -24.60
N ASN A 234 24.49 -5.85 -24.09
CA ASN A 234 25.50 -6.89 -23.97
C ASN A 234 25.44 -7.58 -22.60
N LYS A 235 26.26 -8.62 -22.42
CA LYS A 235 26.36 -9.36 -21.16
C LYS A 235 26.82 -8.48 -20.01
N GLU A 236 27.78 -7.60 -20.25
CA GLU A 236 28.37 -6.72 -19.24
C GLU A 236 27.29 -5.81 -18.61
N ASP A 237 26.46 -5.15 -19.44
CA ASP A 237 25.40 -4.28 -18.95
C ASP A 237 24.31 -5.05 -18.18
N ARG A 238 23.98 -6.28 -18.59
CA ARG A 238 23.05 -7.16 -17.87
C ARG A 238 23.59 -7.51 -16.46
N GLU A 239 24.87 -7.84 -16.36
CA GLU A 239 25.53 -8.16 -15.09
C GLU A 239 25.63 -6.94 -14.18
N LEU A 240 25.96 -5.76 -14.71
CA LEU A 240 26.00 -4.50 -13.96
C LEU A 240 24.63 -4.10 -13.44
N LEU A 241 23.57 -4.33 -14.23
CA LEU A 241 22.20 -4.08 -13.82
C LEU A 241 21.78 -5.01 -12.67
N LEU A 242 22.06 -6.31 -12.76
CA LEU A 242 21.81 -7.23 -11.65
C LEU A 242 22.60 -6.84 -10.39
N ALA A 243 23.87 -6.47 -10.55
CA ALA A 243 24.70 -6.00 -9.43
C ALA A 243 24.13 -4.73 -8.78
N LYS A 244 23.52 -3.83 -9.58
CA LYS A 244 22.82 -2.66 -9.04
C LYS A 244 21.58 -3.05 -8.25
N PHE A 245 20.77 -3.97 -8.77
CA PHE A 245 19.58 -4.48 -8.08
C PHE A 245 19.95 -5.15 -6.76
N GLU A 246 21.03 -5.96 -6.73
CA GLU A 246 21.54 -6.56 -5.50
C GLU A 246 21.92 -5.49 -4.45
N LYS A 247 22.58 -4.43 -4.86
CA LYS A 247 22.91 -3.32 -3.95
C LYS A 247 21.65 -2.65 -3.38
N MET A 248 20.64 -2.41 -4.20
CA MET A 248 19.38 -1.84 -3.74
C MET A 248 18.62 -2.80 -2.82
N TYR A 249 18.66 -4.10 -3.11
CA TYR A 249 18.11 -5.14 -2.24
C TYR A 249 18.77 -5.13 -0.84
N HIS A 250 20.10 -4.97 -0.79
CA HIS A 250 20.84 -4.85 0.48
C HIS A 250 20.53 -3.55 1.25
N LEU A 251 20.07 -2.50 0.58
CA LEU A 251 19.53 -1.30 1.23
C LEU A 251 18.11 -1.49 1.76
N GLY A 252 17.50 -2.68 1.55
CA GLY A 252 16.16 -3.00 2.03
C GLY A 252 15.05 -2.92 0.99
N VAL A 253 15.35 -2.51 -0.25
CA VAL A 253 14.33 -2.47 -1.34
C VAL A 253 13.82 -3.88 -1.65
N ARG A 254 12.50 -4.02 -1.80
CA ARG A 254 11.83 -5.28 -2.13
C ARG A 254 10.94 -5.19 -3.37
N SER A 255 10.75 -3.98 -3.89
CA SER A 255 9.97 -3.72 -5.09
C SER A 255 10.82 -2.94 -6.10
N PHE A 256 10.80 -3.38 -7.36
CA PHE A 256 11.68 -2.86 -8.40
C PHE A 256 10.90 -2.52 -9.66
N ALA A 257 11.37 -1.50 -10.39
CA ALA A 257 10.83 -1.14 -11.69
C ALA A 257 11.94 -0.91 -12.72
N VAL A 258 11.61 -1.13 -13.99
CA VAL A 258 12.47 -0.79 -15.14
C VAL A 258 11.70 0.13 -16.07
N PHE A 259 12.25 1.29 -16.34
CA PHE A 259 11.63 2.30 -17.18
C PHE A 259 12.37 2.46 -18.50
N PHE A 260 11.59 2.57 -19.58
CA PHE A 260 12.06 2.81 -20.94
C PHE A 260 11.28 3.95 -21.60
N ASP A 261 10.57 4.76 -20.81
CA ASP A 261 9.85 5.94 -21.26
C ASP A 261 10.81 7.06 -21.66
N ASP A 262 10.37 7.94 -22.57
CA ASP A 262 11.08 9.16 -23.00
C ASP A 262 12.51 8.94 -23.52
N ILE A 263 12.74 7.83 -24.23
CA ILE A 263 14.04 7.48 -24.83
C ILE A 263 13.94 7.39 -26.35
N SER A 264 15.10 7.29 -27.01
CA SER A 264 15.22 7.13 -28.47
C SER A 264 16.29 6.09 -28.83
N GLY A 265 16.37 5.75 -30.11
CA GLY A 265 17.41 4.86 -30.66
C GLY A 265 17.20 3.39 -30.24
N GLU A 266 18.29 2.67 -30.06
CA GLU A 266 18.29 1.22 -29.78
C GLU A 266 17.60 0.85 -28.45
N GLY A 267 17.50 1.80 -27.51
CA GLY A 267 16.80 1.60 -26.25
C GLY A 267 15.31 1.32 -26.41
N THR A 268 14.71 1.76 -27.50
CA THR A 268 13.27 1.60 -27.79
C THR A 268 12.89 0.23 -28.34
N ASN A 269 13.87 -0.64 -28.62
CA ASN A 269 13.61 -1.95 -29.20
C ASN A 269 12.82 -2.86 -28.24
N PRO A 270 11.55 -3.19 -28.52
CA PRO A 270 10.69 -3.91 -27.59
C PRO A 270 11.14 -5.36 -27.33
N VAL A 271 11.80 -6.00 -28.32
CA VAL A 271 12.33 -7.36 -28.14
C VAL A 271 13.48 -7.35 -27.15
N LYS A 272 14.42 -6.41 -27.29
CA LYS A 272 15.54 -6.25 -26.35
C LYS A 272 15.07 -5.85 -24.95
N GLN A 273 14.04 -5.00 -24.83
CA GLN A 273 13.40 -4.67 -23.55
C GLN A 273 12.81 -5.92 -22.90
N ALA A 274 12.04 -6.71 -23.64
CA ALA A 274 11.46 -7.96 -23.14
C ALA A 274 12.51 -8.99 -22.72
N GLU A 275 13.59 -9.16 -23.51
CA GLU A 275 14.71 -10.05 -23.16
C GLU A 275 15.39 -9.62 -21.84
N LEU A 276 15.61 -8.33 -21.65
CA LEU A 276 16.20 -7.80 -20.42
C LEU A 276 15.29 -8.01 -19.20
N LEU A 277 13.99 -7.73 -19.36
CA LEU A 277 13.01 -7.93 -18.29
C LEU A 277 12.91 -9.41 -17.88
N ASN A 278 12.86 -10.32 -18.84
CA ASN A 278 12.88 -11.76 -18.58
C ASN A 278 14.17 -12.18 -17.87
N TYR A 279 15.32 -11.65 -18.29
CA TYR A 279 16.60 -11.92 -17.64
C TYR A 279 16.62 -11.47 -16.18
N ILE A 280 16.09 -10.28 -15.87
CA ILE A 280 15.99 -9.79 -14.50
C ILE A 280 15.00 -10.65 -13.69
N ASP A 281 13.86 -10.98 -14.26
CA ASP A 281 12.85 -11.81 -13.59
C ASP A 281 13.42 -13.18 -13.19
N GLU A 282 14.13 -13.84 -14.12
CA GLU A 282 14.71 -15.16 -13.90
C GLU A 282 15.90 -15.15 -12.92
N HIS A 283 16.78 -14.14 -12.99
CA HIS A 283 18.03 -14.15 -12.24
C HIS A 283 18.00 -13.33 -10.95
N PHE A 284 16.96 -12.52 -10.75
CA PHE A 284 16.82 -11.71 -9.57
C PHE A 284 15.47 -11.88 -8.87
N VAL A 285 14.34 -11.64 -9.57
CA VAL A 285 13.02 -11.65 -8.94
C VAL A 285 12.63 -13.04 -8.45
N LYS A 286 12.66 -14.05 -9.33
CA LYS A 286 12.26 -15.43 -9.00
C LYS A 286 13.17 -16.14 -8.00
N VAL A 287 14.40 -15.67 -7.84
CA VAL A 287 15.35 -16.29 -6.89
C VAL A 287 15.28 -15.68 -5.49
N LYS A 288 14.45 -14.67 -5.28
CA LYS A 288 14.27 -13.96 -4.00
C LYS A 288 12.79 -14.00 -3.57
N PRO A 289 12.47 -14.74 -2.50
CA PRO A 289 11.06 -14.99 -2.12
C PRO A 289 10.33 -13.74 -1.61
N ASP A 290 11.07 -12.70 -1.19
CA ASP A 290 10.58 -11.45 -0.63
C ASP A 290 10.61 -10.27 -1.62
N VAL A 291 10.96 -10.52 -2.89
CA VAL A 291 10.90 -9.50 -3.96
C VAL A 291 9.56 -9.59 -4.68
N THR A 292 8.91 -8.44 -4.86
CA THR A 292 7.64 -8.36 -5.58
C THR A 292 7.84 -8.52 -7.09
N PRO A 293 6.79 -8.86 -7.85
CA PRO A 293 6.85 -8.86 -9.31
C PRO A 293 7.33 -7.52 -9.87
N LEU A 294 8.17 -7.59 -10.91
CA LEU A 294 8.77 -6.43 -11.55
C LEU A 294 7.70 -5.53 -12.17
N ILE A 295 7.83 -4.22 -11.96
CA ILE A 295 7.03 -3.19 -12.62
C ILE A 295 7.83 -2.68 -13.84
N MET A 296 7.16 -2.38 -14.95
CA MET A 296 7.82 -1.82 -16.12
C MET A 296 7.01 -0.70 -16.74
N CYS A 297 7.70 0.27 -17.33
CA CYS A 297 7.13 1.24 -18.24
C CYS A 297 7.80 1.06 -19.61
N PRO A 298 7.10 0.61 -20.66
CA PRO A 298 7.68 0.52 -21.99
C PRO A 298 7.84 1.89 -22.62
N THR A 299 8.59 2.00 -23.70
CA THR A 299 8.70 3.26 -24.47
C THR A 299 7.34 3.68 -25.02
N GLU A 300 6.61 2.73 -25.60
CA GLU A 300 5.27 2.96 -26.17
C GLU A 300 4.20 2.56 -25.14
N TYR A 301 3.99 3.38 -24.10
CA TYR A 301 3.01 3.11 -23.04
C TYR A 301 1.60 3.63 -23.33
N ASN A 302 1.41 4.35 -24.43
CA ASN A 302 0.10 4.82 -24.86
C ASN A 302 -0.41 3.95 -26.03
N LYS A 303 -1.67 3.50 -25.95
CA LYS A 303 -2.26 2.67 -26.99
C LYS A 303 -2.20 3.31 -28.39
N SER A 304 -2.32 4.64 -28.49
CA SER A 304 -2.22 5.34 -29.78
C SER A 304 -0.82 5.30 -30.38
N TRP A 305 0.21 5.09 -29.58
CA TRP A 305 1.61 4.95 -30.03
C TRP A 305 1.96 3.51 -30.37
N SER A 306 1.41 2.56 -29.63
CA SER A 306 1.67 1.12 -29.79
C SER A 306 0.81 0.42 -30.84
N ASP A 307 -0.13 1.14 -31.49
CA ASP A 307 -0.97 0.59 -32.55
C ASP A 307 -0.31 0.78 -33.94
N PRO A 308 0.23 -0.29 -34.56
CA PRO A 308 0.94 -0.18 -35.83
C PRO A 308 0.06 0.26 -37.01
N ALA A 309 -1.28 0.22 -36.86
CA ALA A 309 -2.22 0.72 -37.87
C ALA A 309 -2.36 2.24 -37.88
N LYS A 310 -1.78 2.93 -36.90
CA LYS A 310 -1.86 4.39 -36.73
C LYS A 310 -0.50 5.10 -36.75
N GLY A 311 0.59 4.34 -36.86
CA GLY A 311 1.97 4.83 -37.02
C GLY A 311 2.44 4.87 -38.43
#